data_1ee243bd5026d6077fce4ce095c946d0
#
_entry.id   1ee243bd5026d6077fce4ce095c946d0
#
_cell.length_a   1.000
_cell.length_b   1.000
_cell.length_c   1.000
_cell.angle_alpha   90.00
_cell.angle_beta   90.00
_cell.angle_gamma   90.00
#
_symmetry.space_group_name_H-M   'P 1'
#
loop_
_entity.id
_entity.type
_entity.pdbx_description
1 polymer ?
#
loop_
_entity_poly.entity_id
_entity_poly.type
_entity_poly.pdbx_seq_one_letter_code
_entity_poly.pdbx_strand_id
1 'polypeptide(L)'
;MTHTAALAPVLAEHIAAVNAFDEDAIAATFADDALVNDAHREFWGTEAIRRWAARELVGDRVTVAVTEVLDHYGDTIVRGCYDGDYDKTNLPDELILTNYFTVRDGKIVSLFVIRNTPASY
;
A
#
# COMPACT_ATOMS: atom_id res chain seq x y z
N MET A 1 5.14 -11.29 21.89
CA MET A 1 4.84 -11.97 20.63
C MET A 1 3.93 -11.12 19.77
N THR A 2 4.36 -10.86 18.56
CA THR A 2 3.56 -10.07 17.64
C THR A 2 2.39 -10.90 17.14
N HIS A 3 1.19 -10.38 17.28
CA HIS A 3 0.01 -11.04 16.77
C HIS A 3 -0.32 -10.50 15.39
N THR A 4 -0.20 -11.35 14.36
CA THR A 4 -0.48 -10.98 12.98
C THR A 4 -1.90 -11.39 12.63
N ALA A 5 -2.74 -10.41 12.29
CA ALA A 5 -4.10 -10.66 11.83
C ALA A 5 -4.09 -11.22 10.40
N ALA A 6 -5.14 -11.92 10.05
CA ALA A 6 -5.32 -12.39 8.68
C ALA A 6 -5.73 -11.20 7.79
N LEU A 7 -5.20 -11.16 6.56
CA LEU A 7 -5.61 -10.15 5.59
C LEU A 7 -7.03 -10.43 5.09
N ALA A 8 -7.84 -9.36 4.99
CA ALA A 8 -9.12 -9.45 4.29
C ALA A 8 -8.85 -9.84 2.82
N PRO A 9 -9.78 -10.54 2.15
CA PRO A 9 -9.54 -10.99 0.77
C PRO A 9 -9.09 -9.89 -0.19
N VAL A 10 -9.73 -8.70 -0.13
CA VAL A 10 -9.36 -7.60 -1.03
C VAL A 10 -7.94 -7.10 -0.76
N LEU A 11 -7.48 -7.14 0.49
CA LEU A 11 -6.11 -6.71 0.82
C LEU A 11 -5.09 -7.75 0.35
N ALA A 12 -5.40 -9.03 0.49
CA ALA A 12 -4.55 -10.09 -0.05
C ALA A 12 -4.45 -9.98 -1.57
N GLU A 13 -5.57 -9.70 -2.24
CA GLU A 13 -5.61 -9.48 -3.69
C GLU A 13 -4.78 -8.26 -4.08
N HIS A 14 -4.88 -7.17 -3.30
CA HIS A 14 -4.13 -5.95 -3.56
C HIS A 14 -2.61 -6.21 -3.50
N ILE A 15 -2.15 -6.86 -2.43
CA ILE A 15 -0.73 -7.19 -2.27
C ILE A 15 -0.25 -8.10 -3.40
N ALA A 16 -1.03 -9.12 -3.75
CA ALA A 16 -0.68 -10.02 -4.84
C ALA A 16 -0.61 -9.28 -6.18
N ALA A 17 -1.54 -8.36 -6.43
CA ALA A 17 -1.57 -7.56 -7.65
C ALA A 17 -0.35 -6.64 -7.75
N VAL A 18 0.04 -6.01 -6.64
CA VAL A 18 1.26 -5.18 -6.60
C VAL A 18 2.47 -6.03 -6.96
N ASN A 19 2.62 -7.18 -6.32
CA ASN A 19 3.77 -8.05 -6.55
C ASN A 19 3.78 -8.69 -7.94
N ALA A 20 2.63 -8.73 -8.61
CA ALA A 20 2.50 -9.24 -9.98
C ALA A 20 2.64 -8.13 -11.03
N PHE A 21 2.82 -6.87 -10.62
CA PHE A 21 2.89 -5.70 -11.50
C PHE A 21 1.66 -5.58 -12.39
N ASP A 22 0.48 -5.87 -11.83
CA ASP A 22 -0.78 -5.93 -12.57
C ASP A 22 -1.62 -4.69 -12.27
N GLU A 23 -1.49 -3.68 -13.14
CA GLU A 23 -2.20 -2.40 -12.99
C GLU A 23 -3.71 -2.57 -12.86
N ASP A 24 -4.31 -3.37 -13.73
CA ASP A 24 -5.76 -3.56 -13.72
C ASP A 24 -6.24 -4.22 -12.45
N ALA A 25 -5.51 -5.23 -11.98
CA ALA A 25 -5.85 -5.90 -10.73
C ALA A 25 -5.68 -4.99 -9.52
N ILE A 26 -4.64 -4.15 -9.51
CA ILE A 26 -4.43 -3.15 -8.45
C ILE A 26 -5.64 -2.21 -8.42
N ALA A 27 -5.99 -1.62 -9.56
CA ALA A 27 -7.08 -0.67 -9.65
C ALA A 27 -8.43 -1.30 -9.23
N ALA A 28 -8.63 -2.56 -9.55
CA ALA A 28 -9.88 -3.28 -9.23
C ALA A 28 -10.10 -3.47 -7.73
N THR A 29 -9.06 -3.32 -6.89
CA THR A 29 -9.21 -3.45 -5.44
C THR A 29 -9.76 -2.20 -4.77
N PHE A 30 -9.77 -1.06 -5.46
CA PHE A 30 -10.22 0.22 -4.92
C PHE A 30 -11.67 0.52 -5.28
N ALA A 31 -12.37 1.19 -4.35
CA ALA A 31 -13.68 1.77 -4.64
C ALA A 31 -13.54 2.93 -5.61
N ASP A 32 -14.62 3.26 -6.33
CA ASP A 32 -14.60 4.31 -7.36
C ASP A 32 -14.25 5.70 -6.81
N ASP A 33 -14.59 5.96 -5.55
CA ASP A 33 -14.34 7.24 -4.88
C ASP A 33 -13.22 7.15 -3.85
N ALA A 34 -12.35 6.16 -3.96
CA ALA A 34 -11.27 5.94 -2.99
C ALA A 34 -10.25 7.06 -2.98
N LEU A 35 -9.57 7.18 -1.84
CA LEU A 35 -8.43 8.07 -1.66
C LEU A 35 -7.17 7.26 -1.41
N VAL A 36 -6.10 7.58 -2.13
CA VAL A 36 -4.75 7.15 -1.77
C VAL A 36 -3.97 8.39 -1.34
N ASN A 37 -3.35 8.32 -0.15
CA ASN A 37 -2.43 9.34 0.32
C ASN A 37 -1.06 8.68 0.48
N ASP A 38 -0.15 9.00 -0.42
CA ASP A 38 1.20 8.44 -0.44
C ASP A 38 2.21 9.55 -0.20
N ALA A 39 2.83 9.53 0.97
CA ALA A 39 3.80 10.55 1.40
C ALA A 39 3.21 11.97 1.28
N HIS A 40 2.00 12.16 1.78
CA HIS A 40 1.25 13.41 1.77
C HIS A 40 0.73 13.86 0.40
N ARG A 41 0.89 13.03 -0.64
CA ARG A 41 0.30 13.29 -1.95
C ARG A 41 -1.03 12.57 -2.04
N GLU A 42 -2.06 13.27 -2.48
CA GLU A 42 -3.41 12.72 -2.53
C GLU A 42 -3.81 12.37 -3.95
N PHE A 43 -4.38 11.18 -4.10
CA PHE A 43 -4.91 10.68 -5.38
C PHE A 43 -6.35 10.26 -5.15
N TRP A 44 -7.28 11.00 -5.75
CA TRP A 44 -8.71 10.78 -5.55
C TRP A 44 -9.35 10.13 -6.76
N GLY A 45 -10.04 9.02 -6.55
CA GLY A 45 -10.85 8.35 -7.55
C GLY A 45 -10.07 7.44 -8.47
N THR A 46 -10.80 6.69 -9.30
CA THR A 46 -10.27 5.61 -10.12
C THR A 46 -9.13 6.04 -11.03
N GLU A 47 -9.29 7.14 -11.78
CA GLU A 47 -8.27 7.56 -12.74
C GLU A 47 -6.97 7.99 -12.08
N ALA A 48 -7.07 8.81 -11.01
CA ALA A 48 -5.89 9.29 -10.31
C ALA A 48 -5.13 8.13 -9.65
N ILE A 49 -5.87 7.21 -9.03
CA ILE A 49 -5.28 6.04 -8.39
C ILE A 49 -4.64 5.12 -9.42
N ARG A 50 -5.29 4.92 -10.56
CA ARG A 50 -4.73 4.08 -11.64
C ARG A 50 -3.42 4.68 -12.17
N ARG A 51 -3.37 6.00 -12.38
CA ARG A 51 -2.13 6.67 -12.82
C ARG A 51 -1.02 6.56 -11.77
N TRP A 52 -1.35 6.72 -10.50
CA TRP A 52 -0.40 6.52 -9.40
C TRP A 52 0.15 5.10 -9.41
N ALA A 53 -0.73 4.10 -9.49
CA ALA A 53 -0.32 2.70 -9.49
C ALA A 53 0.53 2.36 -10.72
N ALA A 54 0.14 2.86 -11.89
CA ALA A 54 0.88 2.60 -13.13
C ALA A 54 2.29 3.17 -13.09
N ARG A 55 2.44 4.37 -12.53
CA ARG A 55 3.73 5.06 -12.48
C ARG A 55 4.61 4.56 -11.34
N GLU A 56 4.04 4.47 -10.13
CA GLU A 56 4.84 4.29 -8.93
C GLU A 56 4.86 2.87 -8.38
N LEU A 57 3.92 2.03 -8.76
CA LEU A 57 3.95 0.63 -8.38
C LEU A 57 4.41 -0.24 -9.55
N VAL A 58 3.70 -0.19 -10.65
CA VAL A 58 4.03 -1.03 -11.81
C VAL A 58 5.26 -0.49 -12.54
N GLY A 59 5.31 0.81 -12.80
CA GLY A 59 6.43 1.44 -13.50
C GLY A 59 7.75 1.27 -12.78
N ASP A 60 7.76 1.38 -11.48
CA ASP A 60 8.95 1.19 -10.64
C ASP A 60 9.15 -0.27 -10.22
N ARG A 61 8.32 -1.19 -10.69
CA ARG A 61 8.37 -2.62 -10.37
C ARG A 61 8.48 -2.88 -8.88
N VAL A 62 7.60 -2.24 -8.13
CA VAL A 62 7.60 -2.32 -6.67
C VAL A 62 7.12 -3.69 -6.22
N THR A 63 7.83 -4.25 -5.26
CA THR A 63 7.42 -5.47 -4.55
C THR A 63 7.31 -5.17 -3.07
N VAL A 64 6.46 -5.91 -2.39
CA VAL A 64 6.27 -5.79 -0.95
C VAL A 64 6.27 -7.15 -0.30
N ALA A 65 7.07 -7.28 0.75
CA ALA A 65 7.07 -8.44 1.63
C ALA A 65 6.40 -8.02 2.94
N VAL A 66 5.18 -8.51 3.18
CA VAL A 66 4.42 -8.14 4.37
C VAL A 66 5.09 -8.73 5.61
N THR A 67 5.33 -7.88 6.61
CA THR A 67 5.98 -8.28 7.85
C THR A 67 5.03 -8.24 9.05
N GLU A 68 3.96 -7.42 8.97
CA GLU A 68 3.04 -7.27 10.09
C GLU A 68 1.66 -6.86 9.59
N VAL A 69 0.62 -7.44 10.17
CA VAL A 69 -0.78 -7.08 9.89
C VAL A 69 -1.48 -6.88 11.22
N LEU A 70 -2.07 -5.71 11.44
CA LEU A 70 -2.77 -5.36 12.67
C LEU A 70 -4.17 -4.85 12.37
N ASP A 71 -5.15 -5.26 13.16
CA ASP A 71 -6.48 -4.65 13.14
C ASP A 71 -6.50 -3.44 14.07
N HIS A 72 -7.14 -2.36 13.64
CA HIS A 72 -7.19 -1.13 14.41
C HIS A 72 -8.53 -0.43 14.18
N TYR A 73 -9.50 -0.68 15.05
CA TYR A 73 -10.84 -0.06 15.02
C TYR A 73 -11.51 -0.17 13.64
N GLY A 74 -11.46 -1.36 13.05
CA GLY A 74 -12.08 -1.60 11.73
C GLY A 74 -11.15 -1.32 10.55
N ASP A 75 -10.03 -0.64 10.76
CA ASP A 75 -9.02 -0.46 9.73
C ASP A 75 -7.96 -1.56 9.86
N THR A 76 -7.21 -1.77 8.80
CA THR A 76 -6.11 -2.73 8.79
C THR A 76 -4.80 -2.01 8.54
N ILE A 77 -3.84 -2.23 9.42
CA ILE A 77 -2.49 -1.68 9.28
C ILE A 77 -1.58 -2.78 8.76
N VAL A 78 -0.94 -2.54 7.62
CA VAL A 78 -0.03 -3.50 6.99
C VAL A 78 1.34 -2.87 6.89
N ARG A 79 2.33 -3.48 7.52
CA ARG A 79 3.73 -3.09 7.38
C ARG A 79 4.45 -4.08 6.50
N GLY A 80 5.37 -3.57 5.69
CA GLY A 80 6.14 -4.43 4.82
C GLY A 80 7.44 -3.81 4.38
N CYS A 81 8.35 -4.67 3.92
CA CYS A 81 9.59 -4.26 3.28
C CYS A 81 9.33 -4.09 1.80
N TYR A 82 9.70 -2.94 1.27
CA TYR A 82 9.48 -2.59 -0.13
C TYR A 82 10.80 -2.59 -0.90
N ASP A 83 10.76 -3.02 -2.14
CA ASP A 83 11.86 -2.91 -3.08
C ASP A 83 11.30 -2.53 -4.45
N GLY A 84 12.17 -2.12 -5.36
CA GLY A 84 11.77 -1.70 -6.71
C GLY A 84 12.91 -0.99 -7.41
N ASP A 85 12.59 -0.46 -8.60
CA ASP A 85 13.56 0.22 -9.45
C ASP A 85 13.54 1.75 -9.26
N TYR A 86 12.93 2.23 -8.19
CA TYR A 86 12.90 3.66 -7.87
C TYR A 86 14.26 4.15 -7.40
N ASP A 87 14.43 5.49 -7.38
CA ASP A 87 15.66 6.13 -6.88
C ASP A 87 15.84 5.84 -5.40
N LYS A 88 16.92 5.16 -5.06
CA LYS A 88 17.22 4.75 -3.68
C LYS A 88 18.15 5.71 -2.95
N THR A 89 18.50 6.82 -3.59
CA THR A 89 19.31 7.87 -2.95
C THR A 89 18.60 8.41 -1.71
N ASN A 90 19.29 8.47 -0.60
CA ASN A 90 18.75 8.94 0.69
C ASN A 90 17.68 8.03 1.29
N LEU A 91 17.55 6.80 0.79
CA LEU A 91 16.67 5.79 1.40
C LEU A 91 17.50 4.84 2.25
N PRO A 92 16.90 4.26 3.31
CA PRO A 92 17.57 3.21 4.09
C PRO A 92 17.74 1.96 3.24
N ASP A 93 18.68 1.09 3.63
CA ASP A 93 18.90 -0.20 2.95
C ASP A 93 17.64 -1.04 2.97
N GLU A 94 16.87 -0.96 4.05
CA GLU A 94 15.61 -1.65 4.21
C GLU A 94 14.49 -0.62 4.32
N LEU A 95 13.66 -0.52 3.28
CA LEU A 95 12.55 0.44 3.26
C LEU A 95 11.29 -0.20 3.83
N ILE A 96 10.89 0.25 5.01
CA ILE A 96 9.67 -0.22 5.67
C ILE A 96 8.60 0.84 5.50
N LEU A 97 7.47 0.44 4.94
CA LEU A 97 6.30 1.33 4.85
C LEU A 97 5.16 0.77 5.69
N THR A 98 4.40 1.66 6.28
CA THR A 98 3.18 1.34 7.01
C THR A 98 1.99 1.80 6.17
N ASN A 99 1.09 0.87 5.89
CA ASN A 99 -0.09 1.13 5.09
C ASN A 99 -1.33 1.03 5.97
N TYR A 100 -2.13 2.10 6.00
CA TYR A 100 -3.40 2.13 6.70
C TYR A 100 -4.51 1.95 5.68
N PHE A 101 -5.17 0.79 5.71
CA PHE A 101 -6.26 0.47 4.78
C PHE A 101 -7.60 0.58 5.48
N THR A 102 -8.54 1.26 4.84
CA THR A 102 -9.96 1.20 5.23
C THR A 102 -10.70 0.46 4.12
N VAL A 103 -11.39 -0.61 4.49
CA VAL A 103 -12.14 -1.45 3.56
C VAL A 103 -13.62 -1.32 3.88
N ARG A 104 -14.45 -1.14 2.85
CA ARG A 104 -15.90 -1.11 2.98
C ARG A 104 -16.51 -1.80 1.77
N ASP A 105 -17.47 -2.70 2.03
CA ASP A 105 -18.16 -3.45 0.99
C ASP A 105 -17.20 -4.18 0.04
N GLY A 106 -16.13 -4.77 0.59
CA GLY A 106 -15.17 -5.55 -0.17
C GLY A 106 -14.24 -4.75 -1.06
N LYS A 107 -14.16 -3.42 -0.87
CA LYS A 107 -13.27 -2.54 -1.64
C LYS A 107 -12.47 -1.64 -0.70
N ILE A 108 -11.29 -1.24 -1.14
CA ILE A 108 -10.47 -0.29 -0.40
C ILE A 108 -11.05 1.12 -0.65
N VAL A 109 -11.46 1.80 0.41
CA VAL A 109 -11.97 3.18 0.31
C VAL A 109 -10.92 4.21 0.65
N SER A 110 -9.89 3.83 1.42
CA SER A 110 -8.75 4.71 1.63
C SER A 110 -7.50 3.90 1.93
N LEU A 111 -6.37 4.44 1.48
CA LEU A 111 -5.04 3.91 1.76
C LEU A 111 -4.13 5.09 2.09
N PHE A 112 -3.54 5.05 3.28
CA PHE A 112 -2.50 6.01 3.68
C PHE A 112 -1.19 5.27 3.79
N VAL A 113 -0.19 5.70 3.03
CA VAL A 113 1.14 5.10 3.01
C VAL A 113 2.10 6.02 3.76
N ILE A 114 2.72 5.49 4.80
CA ILE A 114 3.62 6.26 5.66
C ILE A 114 4.96 5.54 5.72
N ARG A 115 6.03 6.29 5.45
CA ARG A 115 7.38 5.77 5.58
C ARG A 115 7.76 5.69 7.05
N ASN A 116 8.23 4.52 7.47
CA ASN A 116 8.73 4.34 8.82
C ASN A 116 10.16 4.90 8.90
N THR A 117 10.30 6.06 9.53
CA THR A 117 11.61 6.62 9.83
C THR A 117 11.81 6.65 11.34
N PRO A 118 12.99 6.29 11.84
CA PRO A 118 13.27 6.43 13.27
C PRO A 118 13.10 7.89 13.69
N ALA A 119 12.55 8.09 14.88
CA ALA A 119 12.45 9.42 15.43
C ALA A 119 13.86 9.98 15.66
N SER A 120 14.04 11.23 15.31
CA SER A 120 15.30 11.95 15.49
C SER A 120 15.10 12.96 16.61
N TYR A 121 15.71 12.71 17.74
CA TYR A 121 15.63 13.60 18.90
C TYR A 121 16.98 14.20 19.21
#